data_95b0e8646d9a2e54af9c576f318a3158
#
_entry.id   95b0e8646d9a2e54af9c576f318a3158
#
_cell.length_a   1.000
_cell.length_b   1.000
_cell.length_c   1.000
_cell.angle_alpha   90.00
_cell.angle_beta   90.00
_cell.angle_gamma   90.00
#
_symmetry.space_group_name_H-M   'P 1'
#
loop_
_entity.id
_entity.type
_entity.pdbx_description
1 polymer ?
#
loop_
_entity_poly.entity_id
_entity_poly.type
_entity_poly.pdbx_seq_one_letter_code
_entity_poly.pdbx_strand_id
1 'polypeptide(L)'
;LQVVALNLHSRRHWVIGDVHGCHQPLCQLLATLPPNDHLVFCGDVINRGEAIPATMNLVWDLVQAGRATWLRGNHEQDLIDALESRDGLSQHATYAQLGDSSARQWLPRLQQLPLVYRGDGWCATHAGFDAAGQPNLSIRDPFWEAYDGRFGQVVVGHTPRPQVERLGAIVLIDTGAVYGGCLSAYCPQTDAVVQVEGAATDAVLAGVGPC
;
A
#
# COMPACT_ATOMS: atom_id res chain seq x y z
N LEU A 1 8.62 8.76 46.44
CA LEU A 1 7.97 7.94 45.38
C LEU A 1 7.91 8.77 44.11
N GLN A 2 8.88 8.53 43.22
CA GLN A 2 8.96 9.15 41.92
C GLN A 2 8.05 8.34 40.98
N VAL A 3 6.91 8.93 40.63
CA VAL A 3 6.02 8.37 39.61
C VAL A 3 6.71 8.54 38.25
N VAL A 4 7.34 7.48 37.76
CA VAL A 4 7.77 7.41 36.37
C VAL A 4 6.50 7.35 35.54
N ALA A 5 6.09 8.47 34.94
CA ALA A 5 5.08 8.49 33.91
C ALA A 5 5.61 7.65 32.73
N LEU A 6 5.14 6.42 32.62
CA LEU A 6 5.26 5.64 31.40
C LEU A 6 4.53 6.44 30.32
N ASN A 7 5.28 7.18 29.51
CA ASN A 7 4.79 7.72 28.25
C ASN A 7 4.38 6.53 27.38
N LEU A 8 3.14 6.09 27.51
CA LEU A 8 2.47 5.25 26.53
C LEU A 8 2.30 6.13 25.27
N HIS A 9 3.37 6.26 24.50
CA HIS A 9 3.24 6.77 23.14
C HIS A 9 2.26 5.81 22.44
N SER A 10 1.08 6.28 22.16
CA SER A 10 0.13 5.54 21.32
C SER A 10 0.87 5.15 20.05
N ARG A 11 0.86 3.85 19.74
CA ARG A 11 1.49 3.27 18.56
C ARG A 11 1.04 4.06 17.33
N ARG A 12 1.98 4.71 16.64
CA ARG A 12 1.67 5.44 15.41
C ARG A 12 1.44 4.47 14.27
N HIS A 13 0.80 4.97 13.23
CA HIS A 13 0.52 4.22 12.02
C HIS A 13 1.25 4.87 10.85
N TRP A 14 1.88 4.05 10.03
CA TRP A 14 2.48 4.47 8.78
C TRP A 14 1.76 3.78 7.64
N VAL A 15 1.07 4.55 6.81
CA VAL A 15 0.42 4.05 5.60
C VAL A 15 1.46 4.07 4.48
N ILE A 16 1.72 2.92 3.87
CA ILE A 16 2.72 2.72 2.83
C ILE A 16 1.98 2.61 1.49
N GLY A 17 2.42 3.38 0.50
CA GLY A 17 1.87 3.36 -0.86
C GLY A 17 2.22 2.09 -1.64
N ASP A 18 1.88 2.08 -2.91
CA ASP A 18 2.03 0.94 -3.82
C ASP A 18 3.48 0.47 -3.90
N VAL A 19 3.71 -0.80 -3.56
CA VAL A 19 5.06 -1.39 -3.49
C VAL A 19 5.45 -2.08 -4.79
N HIS A 20 4.50 -2.78 -5.42
CA HIS A 20 4.69 -3.44 -6.70
C HIS A 20 5.98 -4.27 -6.81
N GLY A 21 6.29 -5.11 -5.82
CA GLY A 21 7.47 -5.96 -5.87
C GLY A 21 8.81 -5.24 -5.74
N CYS A 22 8.83 -3.97 -5.34
CA CYS A 22 10.04 -3.18 -5.08
C CYS A 22 10.65 -3.55 -3.71
N HIS A 23 11.23 -4.76 -3.61
CA HIS A 23 11.70 -5.33 -2.35
C HIS A 23 12.80 -4.50 -1.68
N GLN A 24 13.82 -4.04 -2.44
CA GLN A 24 14.92 -3.27 -1.89
C GLN A 24 14.45 -1.90 -1.36
N PRO A 25 13.68 -1.09 -2.12
CA PRO A 25 13.05 0.12 -1.60
C PRO A 25 12.22 -0.14 -0.33
N LEU A 26 11.44 -1.23 -0.29
CA LEU A 26 10.68 -1.59 0.90
C LEU A 26 11.59 -1.85 2.11
N CYS A 27 12.66 -2.62 1.96
CA CYS A 27 13.63 -2.84 3.03
C CYS A 27 14.24 -1.54 3.54
N GLN A 28 14.61 -0.62 2.64
CA GLN A 28 15.15 0.69 2.99
C GLN A 28 14.13 1.53 3.76
N LEU A 29 12.88 1.60 3.27
CA LEU A 29 11.82 2.33 3.96
C LEU A 29 11.58 1.79 5.36
N LEU A 30 11.46 0.46 5.50
CA LEU A 30 11.24 -0.20 6.79
C LEU A 30 12.38 0.04 7.80
N ALA A 31 13.61 0.21 7.33
CA ALA A 31 14.75 0.52 8.19
C ALA A 31 14.70 1.95 8.75
N THR A 32 13.98 2.86 8.12
CA THR A 32 13.82 4.26 8.57
C THR A 32 12.63 4.45 9.52
N LEU A 33 11.65 3.55 9.46
CA LEU A 33 10.42 3.65 10.25
C LEU A 33 10.64 3.09 11.67
N PRO A 34 10.00 3.69 12.70
CA PRO A 34 10.13 3.19 14.08
C PRO A 34 9.66 1.74 14.19
N PRO A 35 10.44 0.85 14.85
CA PRO A 35 10.17 -0.59 14.87
C PRO A 35 8.87 -0.99 15.57
N ASN A 36 8.37 -0.13 16.47
CA ASN A 36 7.15 -0.39 17.24
C ASN A 36 5.87 0.18 16.62
N ASP A 37 5.98 1.01 15.59
CA ASP A 37 4.84 1.60 14.91
C ASP A 37 4.13 0.56 14.03
N HIS A 38 2.83 0.74 13.80
CA HIS A 38 2.04 -0.15 12.95
C HIS A 38 2.13 0.29 11.50
N LEU A 39 2.28 -0.67 10.60
CA LEU A 39 2.35 -0.45 9.17
C LEU A 39 1.01 -0.78 8.51
N VAL A 40 0.55 0.03 7.57
CA VAL A 40 -0.63 -0.24 6.76
C VAL A 40 -0.23 -0.16 5.30
N PHE A 41 -0.09 -1.31 4.64
CA PHE A 41 0.16 -1.35 3.19
C PHE A 41 -1.15 -1.06 2.46
N CYS A 42 -1.13 -0.05 1.60
CA CYS A 42 -2.34 0.47 0.95
C CYS A 42 -2.84 -0.36 -0.25
N GLY A 43 -2.40 -1.60 -0.36
CA GLY A 43 -2.63 -2.49 -1.50
C GLY A 43 -1.49 -2.45 -2.51
N ASP A 44 -1.65 -3.17 -3.59
CA ASP A 44 -0.70 -3.25 -4.71
C ASP A 44 0.75 -3.53 -4.27
N VAL A 45 0.90 -4.48 -3.34
CA VAL A 45 2.22 -5.02 -2.95
C VAL A 45 2.81 -5.86 -4.08
N ILE A 46 1.94 -6.47 -4.86
CA ILE A 46 2.25 -7.43 -5.92
C ILE A 46 2.30 -6.78 -7.31
N ASN A 47 2.68 -7.61 -8.29
CA ASN A 47 2.74 -7.29 -9.72
C ASN A 47 3.84 -6.27 -10.10
N ARG A 48 4.14 -6.12 -11.40
CA ARG A 48 5.07 -5.19 -12.04
C ARG A 48 6.56 -5.41 -11.75
N GLY A 49 7.01 -5.29 -10.50
CA GLY A 49 8.43 -5.29 -10.12
C GLY A 49 9.11 -6.67 -10.20
N GLU A 50 10.40 -6.67 -9.92
CA GLU A 50 11.26 -7.83 -10.17
C GLU A 50 11.31 -8.83 -9.01
N ALA A 51 10.99 -8.40 -7.78
CA ALA A 51 11.15 -9.22 -6.57
C ALA A 51 9.82 -9.47 -5.83
N ILE A 52 8.76 -9.82 -6.59
CA ILE A 52 7.40 -9.98 -6.06
C ILE A 52 7.34 -11.03 -4.94
N PRO A 53 7.87 -12.26 -5.09
CA PRO A 53 7.79 -13.27 -4.03
C PRO A 53 8.47 -12.85 -2.73
N ALA A 54 9.63 -12.20 -2.83
CA ALA A 54 10.36 -11.71 -1.64
C ALA A 54 9.57 -10.59 -0.94
N THR A 55 8.98 -9.68 -1.71
CA THR A 55 8.14 -8.58 -1.19
C THR A 55 6.90 -9.12 -0.49
N MET A 56 6.18 -10.05 -1.12
CA MET A 56 4.99 -10.69 -0.54
C MET A 56 5.31 -11.38 0.78
N ASN A 57 6.40 -12.16 0.82
CA ASN A 57 6.81 -12.87 2.04
C ASN A 57 7.17 -11.89 3.16
N LEU A 58 7.96 -10.84 2.87
CA LEU A 58 8.32 -9.82 3.86
C LEU A 58 7.09 -9.13 4.44
N VAL A 59 6.14 -8.70 3.59
CA VAL A 59 4.91 -8.06 4.05
C VAL A 59 4.06 -9.03 4.86
N TRP A 60 3.95 -10.28 4.41
CA TRP A 60 3.18 -11.30 5.13
C TRP A 60 3.78 -11.65 6.49
N ASP A 61 5.10 -11.72 6.61
CA ASP A 61 5.77 -11.95 7.88
C ASP A 61 5.49 -10.81 8.87
N LEU A 62 5.46 -9.56 8.40
CA LEU A 62 5.05 -8.42 9.22
C LEU A 62 3.57 -8.50 9.65
N VAL A 63 2.68 -8.98 8.78
CA VAL A 63 1.27 -9.21 9.10
C VAL A 63 1.14 -10.31 10.17
N GLN A 64 1.82 -11.44 9.99
CA GLN A 64 1.80 -12.53 10.97
C GLN A 64 2.38 -12.13 12.33
N ALA A 65 3.37 -11.24 12.34
CA ALA A 65 3.93 -10.68 13.58
C ALA A 65 3.01 -9.62 14.24
N GLY A 66 1.83 -9.33 13.68
CA GLY A 66 0.92 -8.29 14.18
C GLY A 66 1.48 -6.87 14.05
N ARG A 67 2.52 -6.68 13.24
CA ARG A 67 3.17 -5.41 13.00
C ARG A 67 2.57 -4.66 11.81
N ALA A 68 1.91 -5.36 10.90
CA ALA A 68 1.34 -4.75 9.71
C ALA A 68 -0.09 -5.21 9.44
N THR A 69 -0.79 -4.39 8.66
CA THR A 69 -2.01 -4.74 7.93
C THR A 69 -1.75 -4.53 6.45
N TRP A 70 -2.05 -5.54 5.64
CA TRP A 70 -1.98 -5.44 4.19
C TRP A 70 -3.40 -5.31 3.65
N LEU A 71 -3.72 -4.18 3.00
CA LEU A 71 -5.00 -3.94 2.34
C LEU A 71 -5.00 -4.55 0.93
N ARG A 72 -6.17 -4.96 0.46
CA ARG A 72 -6.32 -5.43 -0.91
C ARG A 72 -6.29 -4.23 -1.87
N GLY A 73 -5.42 -4.27 -2.88
CA GLY A 73 -5.43 -3.39 -4.02
C GLY A 73 -6.12 -4.04 -5.24
N ASN A 74 -6.19 -3.31 -6.35
CA ASN A 74 -6.76 -3.87 -7.57
C ASN A 74 -5.89 -4.98 -8.16
N HIS A 75 -4.56 -4.92 -8.03
CA HIS A 75 -3.67 -5.99 -8.50
C HIS A 75 -3.80 -7.28 -7.70
N GLU A 76 -4.03 -7.22 -6.39
CA GLU A 76 -4.39 -8.40 -5.60
C GLU A 76 -5.74 -8.97 -6.06
N GLN A 77 -6.75 -8.12 -6.31
CA GLN A 77 -8.06 -8.55 -6.79
C GLN A 77 -7.97 -9.20 -8.18
N ASP A 78 -7.25 -8.57 -9.11
CA ASP A 78 -7.05 -9.11 -10.46
C ASP A 78 -6.40 -10.50 -10.43
N LEU A 79 -5.42 -10.73 -9.54
CA LEU A 79 -4.79 -12.04 -9.38
C LEU A 79 -5.77 -13.06 -8.76
N ILE A 80 -6.58 -12.66 -7.78
CA ILE A 80 -7.62 -13.53 -7.20
C ILE A 80 -8.57 -13.99 -8.31
N ASP A 81 -9.12 -13.05 -9.09
CA ASP A 81 -10.08 -13.32 -10.16
C ASP A 81 -9.49 -14.24 -11.23
N ALA A 82 -8.22 -13.99 -11.63
CA ALA A 82 -7.52 -14.84 -12.58
C ALA A 82 -7.25 -16.26 -12.06
N LEU A 83 -6.92 -16.41 -10.77
CA LEU A 83 -6.70 -17.73 -10.16
C LEU A 83 -8.00 -18.53 -10.01
N GLU A 84 -9.14 -17.86 -9.77
CA GLU A 84 -10.46 -18.48 -9.67
C GLU A 84 -11.01 -18.87 -11.04
N SER A 85 -10.98 -17.96 -12.01
CA SER A 85 -11.48 -18.20 -13.37
C SER A 85 -10.56 -19.07 -14.23
N ARG A 86 -9.25 -19.08 -13.91
CA ARG A 86 -8.15 -19.63 -14.71
C ARG A 86 -7.89 -18.91 -16.02
N ASP A 87 -8.46 -17.72 -16.19
CA ASP A 87 -8.27 -16.89 -17.37
C ASP A 87 -7.18 -15.84 -17.14
N GLY A 88 -6.40 -15.52 -18.14
CA GLY A 88 -5.42 -14.43 -18.13
C GLY A 88 -4.20 -14.63 -17.22
N LEU A 89 -4.04 -15.76 -16.54
CA LEU A 89 -2.95 -16.02 -15.57
C LEU A 89 -1.56 -15.71 -16.11
N SER A 90 -1.30 -16.05 -17.36
CA SER A 90 0.01 -15.82 -17.99
C SER A 90 0.38 -14.35 -18.15
N GLN A 91 -0.56 -13.45 -18.00
CA GLN A 91 -0.36 -12.00 -18.11
C GLN A 91 0.00 -11.35 -16.76
N HIS A 92 -0.12 -12.10 -15.65
CA HIS A 92 0.21 -11.60 -14.33
C HIS A 92 1.68 -11.85 -13.98
N ALA A 93 2.48 -10.79 -13.81
CA ALA A 93 3.88 -10.90 -13.41
C ALA A 93 4.04 -11.67 -12.09
N THR A 94 3.10 -11.50 -11.15
CA THR A 94 3.06 -12.25 -9.89
C THR A 94 2.93 -13.75 -10.11
N TYR A 95 2.00 -14.17 -10.98
CA TYR A 95 1.84 -15.59 -11.30
C TYR A 95 3.09 -16.15 -12.00
N ALA A 96 3.67 -15.39 -12.93
CA ALA A 96 4.89 -15.79 -13.63
C ALA A 96 6.08 -15.99 -12.67
N GLN A 97 6.24 -15.14 -11.66
CA GLN A 97 7.31 -15.25 -10.67
C GLN A 97 7.05 -16.31 -9.58
N LEU A 98 5.81 -16.51 -9.17
CA LEU A 98 5.45 -17.51 -8.13
C LEU A 98 5.36 -18.93 -8.68
N GLY A 99 4.89 -19.10 -9.91
CA GLY A 99 4.44 -20.37 -10.47
C GLY A 99 3.10 -20.85 -9.88
N ASP A 100 2.46 -21.82 -10.54
CA ASP A 100 1.07 -22.24 -10.22
C ASP A 100 0.90 -22.69 -8.78
N SER A 101 1.79 -23.54 -8.28
CA SER A 101 1.67 -24.11 -6.92
C SER A 101 1.71 -23.01 -5.84
N SER A 102 2.68 -22.09 -5.93
CA SER A 102 2.84 -21.02 -4.95
C SER A 102 1.71 -19.99 -5.06
N ALA A 103 1.30 -19.62 -6.28
CA ALA A 103 0.20 -18.68 -6.48
C ALA A 103 -1.10 -19.21 -5.86
N ARG A 104 -1.40 -20.51 -6.02
CA ARG A 104 -2.57 -21.14 -5.37
C ARG A 104 -2.48 -21.19 -3.85
N GLN A 105 -1.29 -21.32 -3.28
CA GLN A 105 -1.09 -21.24 -1.82
C GLN A 105 -1.32 -19.83 -1.29
N TRP A 106 -1.08 -18.80 -2.11
CA TRP A 106 -1.36 -17.41 -1.75
C TRP A 106 -2.83 -17.03 -1.86
N LEU A 107 -3.62 -17.69 -2.71
CA LEU A 107 -5.02 -17.33 -2.97
C LEU A 107 -5.85 -17.12 -1.69
N PRO A 108 -5.91 -18.07 -0.72
CA PRO A 108 -6.71 -17.87 0.48
C PRO A 108 -6.23 -16.72 1.37
N ARG A 109 -4.94 -16.37 1.31
CA ARG A 109 -4.39 -15.22 2.04
C ARG A 109 -4.82 -13.91 1.37
N LEU A 110 -4.74 -13.82 0.05
CA LEU A 110 -5.17 -12.64 -0.72
C LEU A 110 -6.67 -12.39 -0.58
N GLN A 111 -7.48 -13.45 -0.58
CA GLN A 111 -8.94 -13.36 -0.38
C GLN A 111 -9.34 -12.82 1.00
N GLN A 112 -8.49 -12.96 2.01
CA GLN A 112 -8.74 -12.47 3.38
C GLN A 112 -8.25 -11.04 3.61
N LEU A 113 -7.54 -10.42 2.66
CA LEU A 113 -7.04 -9.06 2.81
C LEU A 113 -8.20 -8.07 3.00
N PRO A 114 -8.16 -7.22 4.05
CA PRO A 114 -9.18 -6.21 4.27
C PRO A 114 -9.14 -5.13 3.16
N LEU A 115 -10.28 -4.48 2.92
CA LEU A 115 -10.40 -3.38 1.95
C LEU A 115 -10.16 -2.01 2.59
N VAL A 116 -10.31 -1.89 3.89
CA VAL A 116 -10.20 -0.63 4.65
C VAL A 116 -9.51 -0.88 5.97
N TYR A 117 -8.58 -0.01 6.34
CA TYR A 117 -8.10 0.15 7.70
C TYR A 117 -8.71 1.40 8.33
N ARG A 118 -9.13 1.34 9.59
CA ARG A 118 -9.72 2.48 10.30
C ARG A 118 -8.87 2.85 11.51
N GLY A 119 -8.43 4.11 11.55
CA GLY A 119 -7.81 4.75 12.70
C GLY A 119 -8.76 5.78 13.35
N ASP A 120 -8.25 6.52 14.31
CA ASP A 120 -8.99 7.59 14.97
C ASP A 120 -8.98 8.86 14.11
N GLY A 121 -10.12 9.22 13.55
CA GLY A 121 -10.29 10.37 12.65
C GLY A 121 -9.74 10.17 11.23
N TRP A 122 -9.27 8.97 10.86
CA TRP A 122 -8.76 8.67 9.53
C TRP A 122 -9.03 7.22 9.12
N CYS A 123 -8.89 6.94 7.83
CA CYS A 123 -8.84 5.58 7.31
C CYS A 123 -7.87 5.48 6.13
N ALA A 124 -7.50 4.23 5.79
CA ALA A 124 -6.77 3.92 4.57
C ALA A 124 -7.57 2.91 3.74
N THR A 125 -7.57 3.09 2.44
CA THR A 125 -8.12 2.15 1.45
C THR A 125 -7.32 2.28 0.16
N HIS A 126 -7.35 1.29 -0.72
CA HIS A 126 -6.46 1.30 -1.88
C HIS A 126 -6.68 2.53 -2.78
N ALA A 127 -7.89 2.76 -3.29
CA ALA A 127 -8.14 3.86 -4.24
C ALA A 127 -9.19 4.87 -3.76
N GLY A 128 -10.13 4.46 -2.90
CA GLY A 128 -11.16 5.37 -2.39
C GLY A 128 -12.50 4.66 -2.15
N PHE A 129 -13.56 5.46 -2.13
CA PHE A 129 -14.92 5.01 -1.91
C PHE A 129 -15.84 5.45 -3.03
N ASP A 130 -16.82 4.64 -3.36
CA ASP A 130 -17.91 5.01 -4.27
C ASP A 130 -18.92 5.96 -3.60
N ALA A 131 -19.94 6.40 -4.33
CA ALA A 131 -20.98 7.29 -3.83
C ALA A 131 -21.79 6.69 -2.68
N ALA A 132 -21.89 5.36 -2.60
CA ALA A 132 -22.56 4.64 -1.50
C ALA A 132 -21.64 4.48 -0.27
N GLY A 133 -20.36 4.89 -0.37
CA GLY A 133 -19.37 4.75 0.70
C GLY A 133 -18.78 3.35 0.79
N GLN A 134 -18.89 2.55 -0.28
CA GLN A 134 -18.23 1.25 -0.36
C GLN A 134 -16.81 1.41 -0.90
N PRO A 135 -15.82 0.66 -0.39
CA PRO A 135 -14.47 0.68 -0.94
C PRO A 135 -14.49 0.32 -2.42
N ASN A 136 -13.80 1.12 -3.23
CA ASN A 136 -13.63 0.87 -4.65
C ASN A 136 -12.13 0.82 -4.96
N LEU A 137 -11.67 -0.25 -5.59
CA LEU A 137 -10.25 -0.51 -5.80
C LEU A 137 -9.64 0.22 -6.99
N SER A 138 -10.44 0.97 -7.77
CA SER A 138 -9.97 1.61 -9.01
C SER A 138 -10.51 3.02 -9.23
N ILE A 139 -11.23 3.58 -8.25
CA ILE A 139 -11.81 4.92 -8.36
C ILE A 139 -10.71 6.00 -8.30
N ARG A 140 -10.94 7.10 -9.00
CA ARG A 140 -10.05 8.28 -9.07
C ARG A 140 -10.85 9.56 -8.89
N ASP A 141 -10.85 10.43 -9.91
CA ASP A 141 -11.48 11.75 -9.90
C ASP A 141 -12.87 11.80 -9.28
N PRO A 142 -13.81 10.87 -9.58
CA PRO A 142 -15.14 10.92 -8.96
C PRO A 142 -15.12 10.87 -7.43
N PHE A 143 -14.16 10.16 -6.82
CA PHE A 143 -13.99 10.15 -5.38
C PHE A 143 -13.33 11.44 -4.89
N TRP A 144 -12.27 11.90 -5.56
CA TRP A 144 -11.52 13.07 -5.13
C TRP A 144 -12.36 14.36 -5.19
N GLU A 145 -13.23 14.48 -6.20
CA GLU A 145 -14.10 15.64 -6.39
C GLU A 145 -15.33 15.65 -5.48
N ALA A 146 -15.86 14.48 -5.13
CA ALA A 146 -17.12 14.34 -4.42
C ALA A 146 -17.00 13.97 -2.94
N TYR A 147 -15.77 13.76 -2.42
CA TYR A 147 -15.60 13.31 -1.05
C TYR A 147 -16.03 14.37 -0.03
N ASP A 148 -17.02 14.05 0.80
CA ASP A 148 -17.66 14.92 1.77
C ASP A 148 -17.04 14.90 3.19
N GLY A 149 -15.95 14.14 3.38
CA GLY A 149 -15.28 14.04 4.68
C GLY A 149 -15.90 13.06 5.68
N ARG A 150 -16.93 12.29 5.28
CA ARG A 150 -17.68 11.40 6.20
C ARG A 150 -16.85 10.35 6.93
N PHE A 151 -15.68 10.00 6.43
CA PHE A 151 -14.76 9.05 7.05
C PHE A 151 -13.52 9.73 7.67
N GLY A 152 -13.54 11.06 7.81
CA GLY A 152 -12.38 11.84 8.23
C GLY A 152 -11.31 11.91 7.12
N GLN A 153 -10.03 11.88 7.50
CA GLN A 153 -8.95 11.82 6.52
C GLN A 153 -8.90 10.44 5.85
N VAL A 154 -8.80 10.41 4.53
CA VAL A 154 -8.66 9.15 3.76
C VAL A 154 -7.30 9.12 3.07
N VAL A 155 -6.51 8.08 3.37
CA VAL A 155 -5.20 7.85 2.74
C VAL A 155 -5.36 6.78 1.66
N VAL A 156 -4.90 7.08 0.44
CA VAL A 156 -5.04 6.21 -0.73
C VAL A 156 -3.74 6.08 -1.52
N GLY A 157 -3.57 4.93 -2.16
CA GLY A 157 -2.53 4.64 -3.17
C GLY A 157 -3.07 4.75 -4.61
N HIS A 158 -2.84 3.70 -5.42
CA HIS A 158 -3.44 3.40 -6.73
C HIS A 158 -3.07 4.35 -7.87
N THR A 159 -2.98 5.63 -7.62
CA THR A 159 -2.77 6.61 -8.69
C THR A 159 -1.43 7.31 -8.49
N PRO A 160 -0.41 6.99 -9.31
CA PRO A 160 0.92 7.56 -9.17
C PRO A 160 0.90 9.09 -9.26
N ARG A 161 1.60 9.73 -8.31
CA ARG A 161 1.81 11.17 -8.25
C ARG A 161 3.31 11.45 -8.14
N PRO A 162 3.81 12.61 -8.61
CA PRO A 162 5.21 12.97 -8.44
C PRO A 162 5.66 13.07 -6.98
N GLN A 163 4.71 13.37 -6.09
CA GLN A 163 4.92 13.52 -4.64
C GLN A 163 3.65 13.15 -3.89
N VAL A 164 3.74 12.93 -2.58
CA VAL A 164 2.56 12.80 -1.72
C VAL A 164 1.72 14.06 -1.85
N GLU A 165 0.46 13.90 -2.21
CA GLU A 165 -0.46 15.02 -2.51
C GLU A 165 -1.66 15.00 -1.58
N ARG A 166 -2.10 16.18 -1.15
CA ARG A 166 -3.30 16.33 -0.33
C ARG A 166 -4.40 17.05 -1.11
N LEU A 167 -5.54 16.42 -1.24
CA LEU A 167 -6.76 16.95 -1.84
C LEU A 167 -7.85 17.05 -0.74
N GLY A 168 -7.88 18.19 -0.04
CA GLY A 168 -8.77 18.34 1.12
C GLY A 168 -8.47 17.31 2.22
N ALA A 169 -9.42 16.42 2.49
CA ALA A 169 -9.28 15.35 3.46
C ALA A 169 -8.70 14.04 2.87
N ILE A 170 -8.32 14.03 1.59
CA ILE A 170 -7.71 12.87 0.94
C ILE A 170 -6.19 13.07 0.84
N VAL A 171 -5.42 12.01 1.11
CA VAL A 171 -3.96 11.99 0.95
C VAL A 171 -3.59 10.89 -0.03
N LEU A 172 -2.99 11.27 -1.16
CA LEU A 172 -2.52 10.38 -2.23
C LEU A 172 -1.05 10.07 -1.95
N ILE A 173 -0.72 8.78 -1.74
CA ILE A 173 0.61 8.36 -1.30
C ILE A 173 1.33 7.41 -2.26
N ASP A 174 0.70 6.99 -3.35
CA ASP A 174 1.42 6.30 -4.42
C ASP A 174 2.30 7.31 -5.15
N THR A 175 3.61 7.17 -5.01
CA THR A 175 4.59 8.04 -5.64
C THR A 175 5.43 7.30 -6.70
N GLY A 176 4.88 6.23 -7.25
CA GLY A 176 5.40 5.57 -8.44
C GLY A 176 6.69 4.80 -8.21
N ALA A 177 6.84 4.12 -7.07
CA ALA A 177 8.06 3.40 -6.71
C ALA A 177 8.57 2.46 -7.81
N VAL A 178 7.70 1.72 -8.47
CA VAL A 178 8.04 0.78 -9.55
C VAL A 178 8.39 1.48 -10.87
N TYR A 179 8.09 2.76 -11.00
CA TYR A 179 8.36 3.57 -12.19
C TYR A 179 9.57 4.50 -12.04
N GLY A 180 10.40 4.29 -11.02
CA GLY A 180 11.56 5.14 -10.74
C GLY A 180 11.25 6.40 -9.94
N GLY A 181 10.04 6.53 -9.40
CA GLY A 181 9.68 7.51 -8.39
C GLY A 181 10.08 7.05 -6.99
N CYS A 182 9.30 7.39 -5.97
CA CYS A 182 9.58 7.04 -4.58
C CYS A 182 8.62 5.99 -4.02
N LEU A 183 9.07 5.22 -3.03
CA LEU A 183 8.19 4.51 -2.12
C LEU A 183 7.94 5.39 -0.88
N SER A 184 6.69 5.73 -0.66
CA SER A 184 6.28 6.67 0.38
C SER A 184 5.57 5.99 1.54
N ALA A 185 5.84 6.46 2.76
CA ALA A 185 5.09 6.18 3.96
C ALA A 185 4.57 7.49 4.55
N TYR A 186 3.30 7.51 4.91
CA TYR A 186 2.61 8.66 5.51
C TYR A 186 2.06 8.31 6.89
N CYS A 187 2.27 9.19 7.88
CA CYS A 187 1.76 9.04 9.24
C CYS A 187 0.55 9.96 9.46
N PRO A 188 -0.70 9.45 9.51
CA PRO A 188 -1.90 10.28 9.66
C PRO A 188 -1.96 11.08 10.96
N GLN A 189 -1.31 10.60 12.03
CA GLN A 189 -1.32 11.29 13.34
C GLN A 189 -0.42 12.52 13.39
N THR A 190 0.56 12.65 12.49
CA THR A 190 1.58 13.72 12.56
C THR A 190 1.77 14.44 11.22
N ASP A 191 1.08 14.02 10.17
CA ASP A 191 1.28 14.46 8.78
C ASP A 191 2.71 14.24 8.26
N ALA A 192 3.51 13.40 8.93
CA ALA A 192 4.86 13.11 8.53
C ALA A 192 4.90 12.20 7.30
N VAL A 193 5.83 12.49 6.39
CA VAL A 193 6.14 11.68 5.20
C VAL A 193 7.57 11.19 5.30
N VAL A 194 7.78 9.91 5.00
CA VAL A 194 9.11 9.30 4.80
C VAL A 194 9.11 8.68 3.40
N GLN A 195 10.16 8.94 2.66
CA GLN A 195 10.32 8.46 1.28
C GLN A 195 11.70 7.86 1.07
N VAL A 196 11.77 6.87 0.21
CA VAL A 196 13.02 6.31 -0.32
C VAL A 196 12.91 6.21 -1.84
N GLU A 197 14.04 6.23 -2.53
CA GLU A 197 14.06 6.02 -3.99
C GLU A 197 13.41 4.68 -4.35
N GLY A 198 12.60 4.68 -5.40
CA GLY A 198 11.97 3.49 -5.95
C GLY A 198 12.95 2.58 -6.70
N ALA A 199 12.42 1.61 -7.41
CA ALA A 199 13.23 0.73 -8.23
C ALA A 199 13.85 1.53 -9.41
N ALA A 200 15.16 1.40 -9.62
CA ALA A 200 15.79 1.92 -10.84
C ALA A 200 15.20 1.17 -12.04
N THR A 201 14.53 1.87 -12.92
CA THR A 201 14.09 1.30 -14.19
C THR A 201 14.89 1.92 -15.32
N ASP A 202 15.33 1.11 -16.28
CA ASP A 202 15.91 1.60 -17.55
C ASP A 202 14.86 2.36 -18.40
N ALA A 203 13.61 2.35 -17.97
CA ALA A 203 12.50 3.06 -18.59
C ALA A 203 12.07 4.24 -17.71
N VAL A 204 12.74 5.37 -17.86
CA VAL A 204 12.24 6.67 -17.40
C VAL A 204 10.94 6.94 -18.16
N LEU A 205 9.81 6.61 -17.57
CA LEU A 205 8.54 7.15 -18.03
C LEU A 205 8.58 8.66 -17.74
N ALA A 206 8.59 9.44 -18.79
CA ALA A 206 8.64 10.89 -18.75
C ALA A 206 7.59 11.45 -17.79
N GLY A 207 8.02 12.07 -16.69
CA GLY A 207 7.16 12.85 -15.82
C GLY A 207 7.25 12.57 -14.33
N VAL A 208 7.87 11.47 -13.88
CA VAL A 208 8.12 11.22 -12.44
C VAL A 208 9.60 11.53 -12.20
N GLY A 209 9.87 12.66 -11.55
CA GLY A 209 11.24 13.06 -11.18
C GLY A 209 11.77 12.24 -10.00
N PRO A 210 13.10 12.25 -9.76
CA PRO A 210 13.67 11.63 -8.56
C PRO A 210 13.14 12.30 -7.28
N CYS A 211 13.12 11.55 -6.18
CA CYS A 211 12.75 12.02 -4.84
C CYS A 211 13.62 13.15 -4.35
#